data_0803a587a22e2bb91c53b8cc666883df
#
_entry.id   0803a587a22e2bb91c53b8cc666883df
#
_cell.length_a   1.000
_cell.length_b   1.000
_cell.length_c   1.000
_cell.angle_alpha   90.00
_cell.angle_beta   90.00
_cell.angle_gamma   90.00
#
_symmetry.space_group_name_H-M   'P 1'
#
loop_
_entity.id
_entity.type
_entity.pdbx_description
1 polymer ?
#
loop_
_entity_poly.entity_id
_entity_poly.type
_entity_poly.pdbx_seq_one_letter_code
_entity_poly.pdbx_strand_id
1 'polypeptide(L)'
;DDGTGPDPDPDDDRPTVSISDAGTINEGDTANFVVSLTNASEAPVEVQLDLNLGDTEAGDLGTLEYNTGSGWVAVPIDGVVTVPAGLTEFDVRIDSIDDEVYEGPENFTVDVTGLGPVQGTDTGTATVVDDGTGPDPDPDDDRPTVSISDAGTINEGDTANFVVSLTNASESPVEVQLDLNLGDTEAGDLGTLEYNTGSGWVAVPVNGVVSVPAGMTQFDVRIASIDDEVYEGPENFTVDVTGLGPVQGSDTGTATIVDDGTGPDPDPDDDRPTVSISDAGTINEGDTANFVVSLTNASEAPVEVQLDLNLGDTEAGDLGTLEYNTGSGWVAVPVHGVVSVPAGMTQFDVRIASIDDEVYEGPENFTIDVTGLGPVQGTDTGTATIVDDGTGPDPDPDDDRPTVSISDAGTINEGDTANFVVSLTNASESPVEVQLDLNLGDTEAGDLGTLEYNTGSGWVAVPVGGVVSVPAGMTQFDVRIASIDDEVYEGPENFTVDVTGLGPVQGTDTGTATIVDDGTGPDPDPDDDRPTVSISDAGTINEGDTANFVVSLTNASEAPVEVQLDLNLGDTEVGDLGTLEYNTGSGWVAVPVNGVVSVPA
;
A
#
# COMPACT_ATOMS: atom_id res chain seq x y z
N ASP A 1 -21.63 -21.65 110.23
CA ASP A 1 -21.30 -21.84 108.81
C ASP A 1 -22.46 -22.20 107.92
N ASP A 2 -23.66 -21.92 108.30
CA ASP A 2 -24.82 -22.31 107.48
C ASP A 2 -25.46 -21.12 106.74
N GLY A 3 -24.88 -19.86 106.86
CA GLY A 3 -25.32 -18.68 106.08
C GLY A 3 -26.81 -18.36 106.18
N THR A 4 -27.46 -18.72 107.21
CA THR A 4 -28.94 -18.58 107.37
C THR A 4 -29.38 -17.26 108.00
N GLY A 5 -28.48 -16.27 108.17
CA GLY A 5 -28.79 -14.93 108.65
C GLY A 5 -29.43 -14.00 107.60
N PRO A 6 -30.14 -12.93 108.07
CA PRO A 6 -30.56 -11.88 107.12
C PRO A 6 -29.35 -11.07 106.64
N ASP A 7 -29.18 -11.05 105.32
CA ASP A 7 -28.23 -10.40 104.48
C ASP A 7 -27.53 -9.16 105.01
N PRO A 8 -26.21 -8.99 104.69
CA PRO A 8 -25.15 -9.97 104.47
C PRO A 8 -24.57 -10.45 105.79
N ASP A 9 -24.45 -11.78 105.99
CA ASP A 9 -23.80 -12.37 107.18
C ASP A 9 -22.27 -12.20 107.03
N PRO A 10 -21.60 -11.41 107.90
CA PRO A 10 -20.14 -11.19 107.78
C PRO A 10 -19.32 -12.43 108.18
N ASP A 11 -19.97 -13.48 108.69
CA ASP A 11 -19.31 -14.74 109.08
C ASP A 11 -19.65 -15.92 108.11
N ASP A 12 -20.20 -15.62 106.91
CA ASP A 12 -20.43 -16.64 105.86
C ASP A 12 -19.13 -17.03 105.17
N ASP A 13 -18.48 -18.08 105.65
CA ASP A 13 -17.21 -18.60 105.12
C ASP A 13 -17.41 -19.56 103.90
N ARG A 14 -18.61 -19.66 103.38
CA ARG A 14 -18.83 -20.47 102.17
C ARG A 14 -18.04 -19.92 101.02
N PRO A 15 -17.30 -20.76 100.25
CA PRO A 15 -16.52 -20.30 99.17
C PRO A 15 -17.40 -19.69 98.07
N THR A 16 -16.99 -18.54 97.55
CA THR A 16 -17.56 -17.98 96.31
C THR A 16 -16.57 -18.25 95.13
N VAL A 17 -17.11 -18.71 94.03
CA VAL A 17 -16.31 -19.02 92.82
C VAL A 17 -16.15 -17.81 91.91
N SER A 18 -14.98 -17.69 91.29
CA SER A 18 -14.71 -16.76 90.18
C SER A 18 -13.78 -17.41 89.18
N ILE A 19 -13.73 -16.88 87.96
CA ILE A 19 -12.85 -17.34 86.91
C ILE A 19 -12.19 -16.11 86.23
N SER A 20 -10.89 -16.22 85.93
CA SER A 20 -10.17 -15.16 85.18
C SER A 20 -10.51 -15.17 83.68
N ASP A 21 -10.31 -14.03 82.99
CA ASP A 21 -10.27 -13.99 81.54
C ASP A 21 -8.98 -14.64 81.07
N ALA A 22 -9.01 -15.27 79.90
CA ALA A 22 -7.81 -15.77 79.21
C ALA A 22 -7.15 -14.68 78.30
N GLY A 23 -7.94 -13.63 77.95
CA GLY A 23 -7.49 -12.56 77.08
C GLY A 23 -7.54 -12.93 75.59
N THR A 24 -6.65 -12.33 74.78
CA THR A 24 -6.54 -12.60 73.33
C THR A 24 -5.46 -13.63 73.11
N ILE A 25 -5.74 -14.65 72.33
CA ILE A 25 -4.84 -15.69 71.89
C ILE A 25 -4.85 -15.73 70.34
N ASN A 26 -3.77 -16.24 69.73
CA ASN A 26 -3.81 -16.59 68.32
C ASN A 26 -4.48 -17.95 68.13
N GLU A 27 -5.00 -18.20 66.94
CA GLU A 27 -5.48 -19.52 66.56
C GLU A 27 -4.31 -20.55 66.67
N GLY A 28 -4.63 -21.77 67.02
CA GLY A 28 -3.61 -22.77 67.34
C GLY A 28 -3.05 -22.69 68.82
N ASP A 29 -3.28 -21.57 69.52
CA ASP A 29 -2.80 -21.38 70.90
C ASP A 29 -3.80 -21.93 71.95
N THR A 30 -3.37 -21.93 73.19
CA THR A 30 -4.19 -22.40 74.34
C THR A 30 -4.72 -21.23 75.19
N ALA A 31 -6.03 -21.09 75.28
CA ALA A 31 -6.66 -20.18 76.25
C ALA A 31 -6.58 -20.74 77.66
N ASN A 32 -5.99 -19.98 78.56
CA ASN A 32 -5.77 -20.38 79.93
C ASN A 32 -6.57 -19.51 80.87
N PHE A 33 -7.38 -20.14 81.72
CA PHE A 33 -8.22 -19.51 82.75
C PHE A 33 -7.80 -20.03 84.12
N VAL A 34 -8.07 -19.27 85.17
CA VAL A 34 -7.86 -19.69 86.52
C VAL A 34 -9.20 -19.56 87.31
N VAL A 35 -9.70 -20.67 87.81
CA VAL A 35 -10.86 -20.69 88.72
C VAL A 35 -10.36 -20.52 90.10
N SER A 36 -10.96 -19.59 90.87
CA SER A 36 -10.57 -19.26 92.23
C SER A 36 -11.79 -19.37 93.17
N LEU A 37 -11.54 -19.85 94.40
CA LEU A 37 -12.46 -19.88 95.49
C LEU A 37 -12.03 -18.92 96.62
N THR A 38 -12.90 -18.08 97.11
CA THR A 38 -12.59 -17.10 98.19
C THR A 38 -12.03 -17.76 99.47
N ASN A 39 -12.53 -18.94 99.82
CA ASN A 39 -12.08 -19.68 100.95
C ASN A 39 -11.84 -21.15 100.62
N ALA A 40 -10.86 -21.78 101.34
CA ALA A 40 -10.63 -23.22 101.22
C ALA A 40 -11.70 -23.98 101.91
N SER A 41 -12.15 -25.10 101.32
CA SER A 41 -13.08 -26.03 101.98
C SER A 41 -12.35 -27.19 102.63
N GLU A 42 -12.77 -27.62 103.82
CA GLU A 42 -12.21 -28.80 104.54
C GLU A 42 -12.59 -30.14 103.85
N ALA A 43 -13.64 -30.16 103.08
CA ALA A 43 -14.08 -31.29 102.27
C ALA A 43 -14.01 -30.99 100.73
N PRO A 44 -13.91 -31.96 99.87
CA PRO A 44 -14.04 -31.73 98.43
C PRO A 44 -15.37 -31.04 98.12
N VAL A 45 -15.34 -30.03 97.26
CA VAL A 45 -16.50 -29.27 96.75
C VAL A 45 -16.64 -29.38 95.26
N GLU A 46 -17.75 -29.00 94.73
CA GLU A 46 -18.02 -29.10 93.26
C GLU A 46 -18.29 -27.74 92.65
N VAL A 47 -17.82 -27.53 91.44
CA VAL A 47 -18.20 -26.42 90.59
C VAL A 47 -18.59 -26.98 89.19
N GLN A 48 -19.43 -26.26 88.49
CA GLN A 48 -19.80 -26.59 87.14
C GLN A 48 -19.07 -25.60 86.18
N LEU A 49 -18.44 -26.15 85.13
CA LEU A 49 -17.84 -25.42 84.07
C LEU A 49 -18.62 -25.65 82.75
N ASP A 50 -19.09 -24.58 82.14
CA ASP A 50 -19.86 -24.63 80.93
C ASP A 50 -19.13 -23.80 79.86
N LEU A 51 -18.77 -24.38 78.69
CA LEU A 51 -18.20 -23.70 77.52
C LEU A 51 -19.36 -23.16 76.71
N ASN A 52 -19.30 -21.86 76.39
CA ASN A 52 -20.15 -21.19 75.39
C ASN A 52 -19.32 -20.75 74.25
N LEU A 53 -19.59 -21.25 73.06
CA LEU A 53 -18.80 -21.00 71.88
C LEU A 53 -18.80 -19.52 71.41
N GLY A 54 -19.88 -18.79 71.78
CA GLY A 54 -19.97 -17.36 71.41
C GLY A 54 -20.00 -17.16 69.88
N ASP A 55 -18.97 -16.54 69.36
CA ASP A 55 -18.80 -16.33 67.94
C ASP A 55 -18.07 -17.51 67.25
N THR A 56 -17.32 -18.35 68.04
CA THR A 56 -16.56 -19.47 67.51
C THR A 56 -17.47 -20.64 67.11
N GLU A 57 -16.97 -21.43 66.10
CA GLU A 57 -17.66 -22.67 65.70
C GLU A 57 -17.20 -23.87 66.50
N ALA A 58 -17.90 -25.01 66.41
CA ALA A 58 -17.54 -26.20 67.16
C ALA A 58 -16.25 -26.88 66.68
N GLY A 59 -15.74 -26.48 65.52
CA GLY A 59 -14.48 -26.94 64.93
C GLY A 59 -13.25 -26.25 65.48
N ASP A 60 -13.42 -25.01 65.96
CA ASP A 60 -12.34 -24.08 66.26
C ASP A 60 -11.74 -24.29 67.63
N LEU A 61 -12.47 -24.97 68.51
CA LEU A 61 -12.09 -25.22 69.92
C LEU A 61 -11.91 -26.69 70.18
N GLY A 62 -10.87 -27.02 70.90
CA GLY A 62 -10.56 -28.34 71.40
C GLY A 62 -11.42 -28.74 72.60
N THR A 63 -10.94 -29.65 73.38
CA THR A 63 -11.63 -30.10 74.59
C THR A 63 -11.31 -29.22 75.80
N LEU A 64 -12.34 -28.71 76.51
CA LEU A 64 -12.13 -28.00 77.76
C LEU A 64 -11.51 -28.93 78.75
N GLU A 65 -10.38 -28.54 79.35
CA GLU A 65 -9.63 -29.31 80.36
C GLU A 65 -9.42 -28.50 81.64
N TYR A 66 -9.30 -29.23 82.77
CA TYR A 66 -8.99 -28.64 84.06
C TYR A 66 -7.85 -29.38 84.77
N ASN A 67 -7.15 -28.72 85.70
CA ASN A 67 -6.06 -29.29 86.47
C ASN A 67 -6.14 -28.87 87.97
N THR A 68 -6.59 -29.72 88.80
CA THR A 68 -6.62 -29.54 90.30
C THR A 68 -5.34 -30.06 90.96
N GLY A 69 -4.21 -30.17 90.29
CA GLY A 69 -2.90 -30.60 90.78
C GLY A 69 -2.53 -32.05 90.43
N SER A 70 -3.39 -32.77 89.71
CA SER A 70 -3.11 -34.15 89.26
C SER A 70 -2.81 -34.28 87.78
N GLY A 71 -2.64 -33.18 87.05
CA GLY A 71 -2.50 -33.08 85.60
C GLY A 71 -3.83 -32.73 84.96
N TRP A 72 -3.75 -32.43 83.63
CA TRP A 72 -4.88 -32.02 82.81
C TRP A 72 -5.83 -33.17 82.52
N VAL A 73 -7.14 -32.94 82.79
CA VAL A 73 -8.22 -33.89 82.54
C VAL A 73 -9.35 -33.17 81.83
N ALA A 74 -9.98 -33.82 80.86
CA ALA A 74 -11.14 -33.26 80.19
C ALA A 74 -12.26 -33.01 81.16
N VAL A 75 -12.91 -31.84 81.04
CA VAL A 75 -14.12 -31.54 81.85
C VAL A 75 -15.19 -32.58 81.52
N PRO A 76 -15.82 -33.21 82.52
CA PRO A 76 -16.86 -34.19 82.28
C PRO A 76 -18.03 -33.62 81.47
N ILE A 77 -18.79 -34.49 80.82
CA ILE A 77 -19.90 -34.07 79.95
C ILE A 77 -21.05 -33.34 80.70
N ASP A 78 -21.13 -33.53 81.97
CA ASP A 78 -22.05 -32.80 82.83
C ASP A 78 -21.47 -31.49 83.39
N GLY A 79 -20.27 -31.16 83.04
CA GLY A 79 -19.57 -29.93 83.43
C GLY A 79 -19.08 -29.94 84.86
N VAL A 80 -19.35 -30.98 85.68
CA VAL A 80 -19.09 -30.97 87.12
C VAL A 80 -17.65 -31.39 87.46
N VAL A 81 -16.92 -30.47 88.10
CA VAL A 81 -15.54 -30.62 88.52
C VAL A 81 -15.45 -30.66 90.03
N THR A 82 -14.82 -31.72 90.58
CA THR A 82 -14.56 -31.83 92.01
C THR A 82 -13.28 -31.11 92.39
N VAL A 83 -13.37 -30.07 93.22
CA VAL A 83 -12.22 -29.31 93.74
C VAL A 83 -11.81 -29.98 95.10
N PRO A 84 -10.54 -30.47 95.20
CA PRO A 84 -10.03 -31.12 96.39
C PRO A 84 -10.05 -30.23 97.64
N ALA A 85 -10.23 -30.87 98.85
CA ALA A 85 -10.18 -30.14 100.11
C ALA A 85 -8.87 -29.33 100.24
N GLY A 86 -8.99 -28.08 100.66
CA GLY A 86 -7.85 -27.17 100.86
C GLY A 86 -7.37 -26.43 99.60
N LEU A 87 -7.91 -26.72 98.45
CA LEU A 87 -7.55 -26.00 97.20
C LEU A 87 -8.44 -24.76 97.05
N THR A 88 -7.79 -23.59 96.71
CA THR A 88 -8.49 -22.32 96.51
C THR A 88 -8.37 -21.83 95.04
N GLU A 89 -7.62 -22.52 94.23
CA GLU A 89 -7.53 -22.19 92.79
C GLU A 89 -7.12 -23.44 91.95
N PHE A 90 -7.56 -23.50 90.74
CA PHE A 90 -7.15 -24.51 89.74
C PHE A 90 -7.22 -23.94 88.31
N ASP A 91 -6.37 -24.50 87.45
CA ASP A 91 -6.28 -24.06 86.09
C ASP A 91 -7.34 -24.75 85.19
N VAL A 92 -7.86 -23.98 84.23
CA VAL A 92 -8.72 -24.44 83.11
C VAL A 92 -8.15 -24.01 81.85
N ARG A 93 -8.16 -24.85 80.80
CA ARG A 93 -7.67 -24.51 79.48
C ARG A 93 -8.54 -25.13 78.41
N ILE A 94 -8.42 -24.49 77.23
CA ILE A 94 -8.93 -25.03 76.00
C ILE A 94 -7.97 -24.59 74.85
N ASP A 95 -7.61 -25.51 73.95
CA ASP A 95 -6.79 -25.22 72.79
C ASP A 95 -7.72 -24.69 71.66
N SER A 96 -7.36 -23.60 70.95
CA SER A 96 -7.94 -23.26 69.68
C SER A 96 -7.34 -24.18 68.63
N ILE A 97 -8.04 -24.36 67.51
CA ILE A 97 -7.67 -25.26 66.42
C ILE A 97 -7.39 -24.37 65.15
N ASP A 98 -6.20 -24.43 64.66
CA ASP A 98 -5.77 -23.78 63.40
C ASP A 98 -6.27 -24.60 62.19
N ASP A 99 -7.07 -23.99 61.27
CA ASP A 99 -7.69 -24.68 60.13
C ASP A 99 -7.48 -23.99 58.77
N GLU A 100 -6.57 -23.02 58.66
CA GLU A 100 -6.22 -22.30 57.44
C GLU A 100 -7.38 -21.46 56.85
N VAL A 101 -8.42 -21.15 57.62
CA VAL A 101 -9.51 -20.27 57.21
C VAL A 101 -9.46 -18.97 58.00
N TYR A 102 -9.43 -17.83 57.33
CA TYR A 102 -9.48 -16.54 58.04
C TYR A 102 -10.86 -16.27 58.61
N GLU A 103 -10.95 -16.26 59.90
CA GLU A 103 -12.21 -16.11 60.65
C GLU A 103 -12.38 -14.71 61.25
N GLY A 104 -11.31 -14.02 61.49
CA GLY A 104 -11.29 -12.75 62.18
C GLY A 104 -11.35 -12.93 63.71
N PRO A 105 -11.42 -11.84 64.47
CA PRO A 105 -11.50 -11.95 65.96
C PRO A 105 -12.81 -12.56 66.43
N GLU A 106 -12.72 -13.67 67.13
CA GLU A 106 -13.85 -14.41 67.66
C GLU A 106 -13.81 -14.53 69.20
N ASN A 107 -14.95 -14.57 69.84
CA ASN A 107 -15.06 -14.60 71.33
C ASN A 107 -15.79 -15.83 71.76
N PHE A 108 -15.23 -16.49 72.76
CA PHE A 108 -15.92 -17.55 73.51
C PHE A 108 -15.82 -17.31 75.01
N THR A 109 -16.63 -18.03 75.82
CA THR A 109 -16.60 -17.88 77.26
C THR A 109 -16.63 -19.23 77.94
N VAL A 110 -16.06 -19.26 79.19
CA VAL A 110 -16.20 -20.36 80.14
C VAL A 110 -16.91 -19.85 81.36
N ASP A 111 -18.12 -20.35 81.60
CA ASP A 111 -18.87 -20.01 82.77
C ASP A 111 -18.52 -20.97 83.90
N VAL A 112 -18.33 -20.43 85.13
CA VAL A 112 -18.19 -21.23 86.32
C VAL A 112 -19.36 -20.99 87.28
N THR A 113 -19.96 -22.06 87.80
CA THR A 113 -21.05 -22.00 88.75
C THR A 113 -20.71 -22.85 89.96
N GLY A 114 -20.81 -22.27 91.13
CA GLY A 114 -20.65 -22.99 92.42
C GLY A 114 -21.81 -23.97 92.70
N LEU A 115 -21.45 -25.19 93.09
CA LEU A 115 -22.44 -26.21 93.44
C LEU A 115 -22.38 -26.56 94.94
N GLY A 116 -23.52 -26.93 95.53
CA GLY A 116 -23.60 -27.31 96.90
C GLY A 116 -23.25 -26.17 97.88
N PRO A 117 -22.09 -26.27 98.63
CA PRO A 117 -21.68 -25.21 99.56
C PRO A 117 -21.01 -24.04 98.88
N VAL A 118 -20.51 -24.21 97.61
CA VAL A 118 -19.90 -23.13 96.82
C VAL A 118 -20.98 -22.23 96.24
N GLN A 119 -20.75 -20.93 96.34
CA GLN A 119 -21.72 -19.92 95.91
C GLN A 119 -21.16 -19.15 94.69
N GLY A 120 -22.10 -18.51 94.00
CA GLY A 120 -21.76 -17.58 92.91
C GLY A 120 -21.61 -18.23 91.54
N THR A 121 -21.60 -17.37 90.57
CA THR A 121 -21.33 -17.65 89.18
C THR A 121 -20.42 -16.56 88.61
N ASP A 122 -19.53 -16.91 87.71
CA ASP A 122 -18.64 -15.95 87.02
C ASP A 122 -18.36 -16.44 85.61
N THR A 123 -17.93 -15.55 84.77
CA THR A 123 -17.65 -15.83 83.33
C THR A 123 -16.25 -15.35 82.95
N GLY A 124 -15.39 -16.25 82.51
CA GLY A 124 -14.12 -15.95 81.90
C GLY A 124 -14.27 -15.83 80.38
N THR A 125 -13.69 -14.84 79.85
CA THR A 125 -13.75 -14.55 78.39
C THR A 125 -12.41 -14.82 77.73
N ALA A 126 -12.44 -15.24 76.46
CA ALA A 126 -11.29 -15.34 75.59
C ALA A 126 -11.65 -14.80 74.18
N THR A 127 -10.67 -14.26 73.48
CA THR A 127 -10.78 -13.85 72.08
C THR A 127 -9.71 -14.60 71.28
N VAL A 128 -10.12 -15.34 70.27
CA VAL A 128 -9.21 -15.94 69.28
C VAL A 128 -9.01 -14.95 68.13
N VAL A 129 -7.83 -14.79 67.67
CA VAL A 129 -7.46 -13.94 66.51
C VAL A 129 -6.58 -14.70 65.55
N ASP A 130 -6.84 -14.50 64.30
CA ASP A 130 -6.26 -15.16 63.15
C ASP A 130 -5.36 -14.22 62.37
N ASP A 131 -4.88 -13.13 62.98
CA ASP A 131 -4.14 -12.09 62.24
C ASP A 131 -2.64 -12.02 62.59
N GLY A 132 -2.11 -13.00 63.27
CA GLY A 132 -0.72 -13.04 63.68
C GLY A 132 -0.10 -11.67 63.95
N THR A 133 0.51 -11.48 65.08
CA THR A 133 1.13 -10.19 65.47
C THR A 133 2.65 -10.20 65.40
N GLY A 134 3.24 -11.20 64.71
CA GLY A 134 4.68 -11.38 64.56
C GLY A 134 5.29 -10.65 63.36
N PRO A 135 6.64 -10.66 63.23
CA PRO A 135 7.27 -10.20 62.00
C PRO A 135 7.04 -11.24 60.89
N ASP A 136 6.50 -10.77 59.79
CA ASP A 136 6.19 -11.54 58.58
C ASP A 136 7.36 -12.44 58.11
N PRO A 137 7.15 -13.71 57.70
CA PRO A 137 5.88 -14.44 57.68
C PRO A 137 5.54 -15.02 59.04
N ASP A 138 4.34 -14.70 59.52
CA ASP A 138 3.72 -15.31 60.71
C ASP A 138 3.01 -16.59 60.23
N PRO A 139 3.37 -17.77 60.74
CA PRO A 139 2.72 -19.00 60.33
C PRO A 139 1.25 -19.14 60.73
N ASP A 140 0.81 -18.25 61.65
CA ASP A 140 -0.55 -18.22 62.16
C ASP A 140 -1.39 -17.06 61.56
N ASP A 141 -0.90 -16.42 60.47
CA ASP A 141 -1.61 -15.33 59.78
C ASP A 141 -2.36 -15.88 58.56
N ASP A 142 -3.58 -16.27 58.72
CA ASP A 142 -4.45 -16.79 57.67
C ASP A 142 -5.16 -15.71 56.87
N ARG A 143 -4.82 -14.44 57.09
CA ARG A 143 -5.37 -13.36 56.26
C ARG A 143 -5.05 -13.61 54.78
N PRO A 144 -6.10 -13.63 53.93
CA PRO A 144 -5.89 -13.93 52.50
C PRO A 144 -4.95 -12.93 51.82
N THR A 145 -3.99 -13.42 51.05
CA THR A 145 -3.19 -12.60 50.12
C THR A 145 -3.75 -12.75 48.71
N VAL A 146 -3.96 -11.61 48.03
CA VAL A 146 -4.54 -11.60 46.70
C VAL A 146 -3.48 -11.70 45.61
N SER A 147 -3.79 -12.39 44.51
CA SER A 147 -3.04 -12.43 43.30
C SER A 147 -3.96 -12.49 42.08
N ILE A 148 -3.46 -12.16 40.90
CA ILE A 148 -4.19 -12.23 39.63
C ILE A 148 -3.30 -12.86 38.55
N SER A 149 -3.86 -13.75 37.73
CA SER A 149 -3.14 -14.34 36.61
C SER A 149 -3.03 -13.38 35.45
N ASP A 150 -2.05 -13.60 34.55
CA ASP A 150 -2.03 -12.97 33.23
C ASP A 150 -3.09 -13.60 32.31
N ALA A 151 -3.65 -12.79 31.40
CA ALA A 151 -4.54 -13.29 30.33
C ALA A 151 -3.77 -13.74 29.09
N GLY A 152 -2.50 -13.30 28.95
CA GLY A 152 -1.65 -13.59 27.80
C GLY A 152 -1.99 -12.74 26.59
N THR A 153 -1.76 -13.30 25.38
CA THR A 153 -2.05 -12.62 24.12
C THR A 153 -3.40 -13.08 23.59
N ILE A 154 -4.21 -12.12 23.18
CA ILE A 154 -5.52 -12.32 22.53
C ILE A 154 -5.54 -11.59 21.20
N ASN A 155 -6.40 -12.00 20.27
CA ASN A 155 -6.69 -11.21 19.07
C ASN A 155 -7.69 -10.10 19.40
N GLU A 156 -7.72 -9.06 18.61
CA GLU A 156 -8.77 -8.05 18.69
C GLU A 156 -10.15 -8.69 18.47
N GLY A 157 -11.18 -8.16 19.13
CA GLY A 157 -12.50 -8.80 19.17
C GLY A 157 -12.65 -9.95 20.17
N ASP A 158 -11.55 -10.51 20.68
CA ASP A 158 -11.56 -11.58 21.67
C ASP A 158 -11.72 -11.07 23.11
N THR A 159 -11.76 -12.00 24.07
CA THR A 159 -11.93 -11.68 25.48
C THR A 159 -10.71 -12.09 26.30
N ALA A 160 -10.05 -11.13 26.94
CA ALA A 160 -9.02 -11.39 27.94
C ALA A 160 -9.62 -11.93 29.22
N ASN A 161 -9.12 -13.05 29.70
CA ASN A 161 -9.62 -13.74 30.89
C ASN A 161 -8.51 -13.83 31.93
N PHE A 162 -8.80 -13.36 33.13
CA PHE A 162 -7.93 -13.38 34.30
C PHE A 162 -8.57 -14.19 35.41
N VAL A 163 -7.76 -14.71 36.31
CA VAL A 163 -8.24 -15.38 37.52
C VAL A 163 -7.64 -14.65 38.71
N VAL A 164 -8.50 -14.12 39.59
CA VAL A 164 -8.08 -13.60 40.88
C VAL A 164 -8.10 -14.74 41.87
N SER A 165 -7.05 -14.88 42.67
CA SER A 165 -6.89 -15.93 43.66
C SER A 165 -6.56 -15.35 45.04
N LEU A 166 -7.10 -15.94 46.07
CA LEU A 166 -6.79 -15.71 47.49
C LEU A 166 -6.04 -16.92 48.03
N THR A 167 -5.01 -16.71 48.87
CA THR A 167 -4.25 -17.81 49.48
C THR A 167 -5.12 -18.67 50.36
N ASN A 168 -5.97 -18.02 51.18
CA ASN A 168 -6.83 -18.65 52.17
C ASN A 168 -8.29 -18.26 51.93
N ALA A 169 -9.21 -19.11 52.32
CA ALA A 169 -10.62 -18.78 52.38
C ALA A 169 -10.91 -17.88 53.57
N SER A 170 -11.98 -17.13 53.50
CA SER A 170 -12.49 -16.39 54.67
C SER A 170 -13.89 -16.83 54.97
N GLU A 171 -14.22 -16.97 56.27
CA GLU A 171 -15.54 -17.32 56.74
C GLU A 171 -16.58 -16.24 56.41
N SER A 172 -16.16 -14.99 56.39
CA SER A 172 -17.01 -13.85 56.04
C SER A 172 -16.66 -13.33 54.64
N PRO A 173 -17.60 -12.67 53.91
CA PRO A 173 -17.27 -12.02 52.67
C PRO A 173 -16.17 -10.97 52.84
N VAL A 174 -15.15 -11.00 51.95
CA VAL A 174 -14.05 -10.04 51.94
C VAL A 174 -14.10 -9.18 50.68
N GLU A 175 -13.30 -8.14 50.61
CA GLU A 175 -13.30 -7.20 49.49
C GLU A 175 -11.93 -7.08 48.84
N VAL A 176 -11.92 -6.96 47.50
CA VAL A 176 -10.74 -6.60 46.72
C VAL A 176 -11.09 -5.43 45.79
N GLN A 177 -10.11 -4.66 45.44
CA GLN A 177 -10.26 -3.60 44.42
C GLN A 177 -9.63 -4.05 43.11
N LEU A 178 -10.37 -3.89 42.02
CA LEU A 178 -9.91 -4.11 40.66
C LEU A 178 -9.80 -2.77 39.92
N ASP A 179 -8.64 -2.47 39.35
CA ASP A 179 -8.39 -1.25 38.60
C ASP A 179 -7.86 -1.63 37.21
N LEU A 180 -8.54 -1.14 36.16
CA LEU A 180 -8.09 -1.29 34.77
C LEU A 180 -7.14 -0.14 34.40
N ASN A 181 -5.94 -0.48 33.90
CA ASN A 181 -4.99 0.45 33.32
C ASN A 181 -4.88 0.17 31.83
N LEU A 182 -5.22 1.14 31.01
CA LEU A 182 -5.27 0.99 29.56
C LEU A 182 -3.89 0.70 28.94
N GLY A 183 -2.80 1.17 29.57
CA GLY A 183 -1.44 0.96 29.03
C GLY A 183 -1.24 1.64 27.70
N ASP A 184 -1.04 0.83 26.65
CA ASP A 184 -0.90 1.29 25.27
C ASP A 184 -2.27 1.41 24.57
N THR A 185 -3.32 0.72 25.10
CA THR A 185 -4.66 0.71 24.47
C THR A 185 -5.39 2.03 24.65
N GLU A 186 -6.29 2.33 23.71
CA GLU A 186 -7.20 3.47 23.80
C GLU A 186 -8.51 3.09 24.54
N ALA A 187 -9.32 4.08 24.87
CA ALA A 187 -10.58 3.83 25.57
C ALA A 187 -11.65 3.17 24.68
N GLY A 188 -11.41 3.16 23.36
CA GLY A 188 -12.28 2.55 22.36
C GLY A 188 -12.10 1.05 22.22
N ASP A 189 -10.91 0.55 22.52
CA ASP A 189 -10.44 -0.81 22.24
C ASP A 189 -10.92 -1.84 23.26
N LEU A 190 -11.32 -1.37 24.42
CA LEU A 190 -11.72 -2.21 25.55
C LEU A 190 -13.18 -2.00 25.94
N GLY A 191 -13.86 -3.11 26.15
CA GLY A 191 -15.21 -3.15 26.68
C GLY A 191 -15.26 -2.89 28.17
N THR A 192 -16.29 -3.40 28.85
CA THR A 192 -16.47 -3.26 30.29
C THR A 192 -15.74 -4.38 31.02
N LEU A 193 -14.93 -4.03 32.02
CA LEU A 193 -14.34 -5.00 32.95
C LEU A 193 -15.45 -5.69 33.75
N GLU A 194 -15.49 -7.01 33.68
CA GLU A 194 -16.51 -7.83 34.36
C GLU A 194 -15.87 -8.88 35.27
N TYR A 195 -16.57 -9.28 36.31
CA TYR A 195 -16.16 -10.34 37.24
C TYR A 195 -17.28 -11.36 37.45
N ASN A 196 -16.93 -12.56 37.91
CA ASN A 196 -17.88 -13.63 38.19
C ASN A 196 -17.49 -14.42 39.45
N THR A 197 -18.19 -14.15 40.56
CA THR A 197 -18.08 -14.89 41.81
C THR A 197 -19.14 -16.01 41.94
N GLY A 198 -19.50 -16.66 40.82
CA GLY A 198 -20.41 -17.80 40.76
C GLY A 198 -21.87 -17.46 40.47
N SER A 199 -22.24 -16.18 40.40
CA SER A 199 -23.59 -15.71 40.07
C SER A 199 -23.78 -15.24 38.63
N GLY A 200 -22.75 -15.42 37.79
CA GLY A 200 -22.68 -14.91 36.41
C GLY A 200 -21.88 -13.61 36.34
N TRP A 201 -21.60 -13.17 35.10
CA TRP A 201 -20.78 -12.00 34.83
C TRP A 201 -21.49 -10.69 35.20
N VAL A 202 -20.82 -9.85 35.94
CA VAL A 202 -21.30 -8.54 36.41
C VAL A 202 -20.20 -7.50 36.15
N ALA A 203 -20.58 -6.31 35.68
CA ALA A 203 -19.62 -5.22 35.54
C ALA A 203 -18.98 -4.85 36.89
N VAL A 204 -17.66 -4.64 36.88
CA VAL A 204 -16.94 -4.11 38.05
C VAL A 204 -17.51 -2.73 38.38
N PRO A 205 -17.87 -2.48 39.65
CA PRO A 205 -18.42 -1.19 40.08
C PRO A 205 -17.44 -0.04 39.79
N VAL A 206 -17.96 1.17 39.63
CA VAL A 206 -17.16 2.38 39.34
C VAL A 206 -16.05 2.66 40.37
N ASN A 207 -16.23 2.20 41.60
CA ASN A 207 -15.22 2.31 42.67
C ASN A 207 -14.20 1.15 42.64
N GLY A 208 -14.32 0.20 41.70
CA GLY A 208 -13.44 -0.95 41.59
C GLY A 208 -13.65 -2.05 42.63
N VAL A 209 -14.50 -1.84 43.66
CA VAL A 209 -14.60 -2.77 44.79
C VAL A 209 -15.51 -3.95 44.48
N VAL A 210 -14.98 -5.14 44.61
CA VAL A 210 -15.65 -6.43 44.41
C VAL A 210 -15.70 -7.19 45.73
N SER A 211 -16.89 -7.66 46.10
CA SER A 211 -17.07 -8.53 47.28
C SER A 211 -16.87 -9.98 46.85
N VAL A 212 -15.94 -10.65 47.51
CA VAL A 212 -15.66 -12.08 47.38
C VAL A 212 -16.47 -12.83 48.44
N PRO A 213 -17.35 -13.74 48.05
CA PRO A 213 -18.17 -14.49 49.01
C PRO A 213 -17.34 -15.36 49.97
N ALA A 214 -17.88 -15.59 51.18
CA ALA A 214 -17.31 -16.50 52.14
C ALA A 214 -16.97 -17.87 51.52
N GLY A 215 -15.83 -18.44 51.91
CA GLY A 215 -15.34 -19.74 51.44
C GLY A 215 -14.78 -19.77 50.02
N MET A 216 -14.72 -18.62 49.33
CA MET A 216 -14.22 -18.54 47.97
C MET A 216 -12.74 -18.14 47.93
N THR A 217 -11.91 -18.93 47.26
CA THR A 217 -10.46 -18.66 47.08
C THR A 217 -10.10 -18.22 45.69
N GLN A 218 -11.03 -18.18 44.72
CA GLN A 218 -10.79 -17.67 43.38
C GLN A 218 -12.06 -17.24 42.67
N PHE A 219 -11.94 -16.27 41.76
CA PHE A 219 -13.04 -15.86 40.88
C PHE A 219 -12.47 -15.36 39.55
N ASP A 220 -13.32 -15.40 38.52
CA ASP A 220 -12.92 -15.00 37.16
C ASP A 220 -13.16 -13.51 36.94
N VAL A 221 -12.24 -12.90 36.17
CA VAL A 221 -12.34 -11.52 35.69
C VAL A 221 -12.12 -11.54 34.18
N ARG A 222 -12.86 -10.73 33.46
CA ARG A 222 -12.71 -10.63 32.02
C ARG A 222 -12.96 -9.23 31.49
N ILE A 223 -12.39 -8.95 30.30
CA ILE A 223 -12.69 -7.78 29.51
C ILE A 223 -12.63 -8.19 28.04
N ALA A 224 -13.61 -7.76 27.23
CA ALA A 224 -13.58 -7.96 25.78
C ALA A 224 -12.77 -6.85 25.13
N SER A 225 -11.92 -7.16 24.17
CA SER A 225 -11.42 -6.18 23.22
C SER A 225 -12.49 -5.88 22.17
N ILE A 226 -12.37 -4.75 21.51
CA ILE A 226 -13.33 -4.25 20.50
C ILE A 226 -12.58 -4.18 19.17
N ASP A 227 -13.07 -4.89 18.18
CA ASP A 227 -12.60 -4.88 16.80
C ASP A 227 -13.18 -3.64 16.09
N ASP A 228 -12.34 -2.76 15.53
CA ASP A 228 -12.74 -1.49 14.89
C ASP A 228 -12.19 -1.28 13.48
N GLU A 229 -11.63 -2.30 12.83
CA GLU A 229 -11.11 -2.28 11.46
C GLU A 229 -9.90 -1.32 11.28
N VAL A 230 -9.19 -0.94 12.34
CA VAL A 230 -7.96 -0.13 12.30
C VAL A 230 -6.78 -0.97 12.75
N TYR A 231 -5.74 -1.06 11.94
CA TYR A 231 -4.52 -1.77 12.34
C TYR A 231 -3.74 -0.99 13.41
N GLU A 232 -3.68 -1.52 14.61
CA GLU A 232 -3.08 -0.87 15.77
C GLU A 232 -1.70 -1.44 16.14
N GLY A 233 -1.47 -2.69 15.84
CA GLY A 233 -0.29 -3.42 16.28
C GLY A 233 -0.47 -4.00 17.68
N PRO A 234 0.58 -4.65 18.26
CA PRO A 234 0.46 -5.24 19.58
C PRO A 234 0.38 -4.18 20.68
N GLU A 235 -0.68 -4.22 21.48
CA GLU A 235 -0.97 -3.32 22.59
C GLU A 235 -1.09 -4.04 23.92
N ASN A 236 -0.72 -3.39 25.01
CA ASN A 236 -0.71 -3.97 26.34
C ASN A 236 -1.59 -3.16 27.29
N PHE A 237 -2.39 -3.87 28.07
CA PHE A 237 -3.13 -3.31 29.19
C PHE A 237 -2.97 -4.18 30.43
N THR A 238 -3.36 -3.67 31.61
CA THR A 238 -3.25 -4.41 32.87
C THR A 238 -4.52 -4.28 33.72
N VAL A 239 -4.73 -5.30 34.51
CA VAL A 239 -5.74 -5.27 35.61
C VAL A 239 -4.99 -5.42 36.92
N ASP A 240 -5.01 -4.39 37.73
CA ASP A 240 -4.45 -4.43 39.08
C ASP A 240 -5.48 -4.94 40.05
N VAL A 241 -5.08 -5.84 40.93
CA VAL A 241 -5.89 -6.26 42.09
C VAL A 241 -5.22 -5.81 43.39
N THR A 242 -5.98 -5.26 44.30
CA THR A 242 -5.51 -4.84 45.65
C THR A 242 -6.46 -5.37 46.69
N GLY A 243 -5.90 -6.02 47.72
CA GLY A 243 -6.65 -6.49 48.86
C GLY A 243 -7.20 -5.34 49.73
N LEU A 244 -8.41 -5.47 50.22
CA LEU A 244 -9.05 -4.50 51.11
C LEU A 244 -9.44 -5.16 52.43
N GLY A 245 -9.43 -4.38 53.54
CA GLY A 245 -9.77 -4.89 54.87
C GLY A 245 -8.77 -5.94 55.36
N PRO A 246 -9.19 -7.20 55.58
CA PRO A 246 -8.27 -8.26 55.99
C PRO A 246 -7.43 -8.82 54.83
N VAL A 247 -7.87 -8.65 53.59
CA VAL A 247 -7.13 -9.16 52.43
C VAL A 247 -5.87 -8.34 52.23
N GLN A 248 -4.75 -9.04 52.15
CA GLN A 248 -3.43 -8.43 52.01
C GLN A 248 -2.93 -8.44 50.56
N GLY A 249 -1.94 -7.60 50.26
CA GLY A 249 -1.18 -7.59 49.02
C GLY A 249 -1.87 -6.89 47.86
N SER A 250 -1.15 -6.85 46.78
CA SER A 250 -1.58 -6.38 45.45
C SER A 250 -0.80 -7.11 44.38
N ASP A 251 -1.41 -7.30 43.22
CA ASP A 251 -0.80 -7.97 42.07
C ASP A 251 -1.36 -7.39 40.78
N THR A 252 -0.67 -7.63 39.67
CA THR A 252 -1.00 -7.08 38.34
C THR A 252 -1.07 -8.18 37.32
N GLY A 253 -2.24 -8.39 36.73
CA GLY A 253 -2.42 -9.27 35.56
C GLY A 253 -2.24 -8.47 34.28
N THR A 254 -1.53 -9.04 33.34
CA THR A 254 -1.21 -8.42 32.02
C THR A 254 -1.95 -9.11 30.89
N ALA A 255 -2.27 -8.35 29.85
CA ALA A 255 -2.79 -8.85 28.58
C ALA A 255 -2.17 -8.08 27.42
N THR A 256 -2.03 -8.74 26.28
CA THR A 256 -1.61 -8.13 25.03
C THR A 256 -2.68 -8.39 23.97
N ILE A 257 -3.17 -7.35 23.32
CA ILE A 257 -4.04 -7.43 22.16
C ILE A 257 -3.16 -7.44 20.92
N VAL A 258 -3.48 -8.23 19.92
CA VAL A 258 -2.82 -8.26 18.62
C VAL A 258 -3.88 -8.28 17.52
N ASP A 259 -3.60 -7.52 16.50
CA ASP A 259 -4.45 -7.24 15.36
C ASP A 259 -3.96 -7.95 14.07
N ASP A 260 -3.09 -8.94 14.18
CA ASP A 260 -2.44 -9.55 13.03
C ASP A 260 -2.95 -10.96 12.67
N GLY A 261 -4.05 -11.38 13.24
CA GLY A 261 -4.63 -12.70 13.03
C GLY A 261 -3.59 -13.79 12.72
N THR A 262 -3.56 -14.85 13.45
CA THR A 262 -2.59 -15.95 13.23
C THR A 262 -3.18 -17.15 12.46
N GLY A 263 -4.37 -16.96 11.87
CA GLY A 263 -5.11 -17.99 11.14
C GLY A 263 -4.67 -18.16 9.68
N PRO A 264 -5.17 -19.20 8.97
CA PRO A 264 -5.02 -19.27 7.53
C PRO A 264 -5.88 -18.20 6.84
N ASP A 265 -5.25 -17.36 6.05
CA ASP A 265 -5.87 -16.30 5.25
C ASP A 265 -7.11 -16.78 4.43
N PRO A 266 -8.24 -16.04 4.40
CA PRO A 266 -8.47 -14.77 5.09
C PRO A 266 -8.86 -14.94 6.56
N ASP A 267 -8.11 -14.33 7.43
CA ASP A 267 -8.45 -14.19 8.85
C ASP A 267 -9.36 -12.96 8.98
N PRO A 268 -10.58 -13.09 9.51
CA PRO A 268 -11.48 -11.95 9.66
C PRO A 268 -10.99 -10.90 10.66
N ASP A 269 -10.02 -11.28 11.49
CA ASP A 269 -9.46 -10.42 12.52
C ASP A 269 -8.06 -9.88 12.13
N ASP A 270 -7.68 -9.97 10.82
CA ASP A 270 -6.43 -9.44 10.31
C ASP A 270 -6.65 -8.09 9.62
N ASP A 271 -6.55 -7.02 10.37
CA ASP A 271 -6.70 -5.65 9.89
C ASP A 271 -5.44 -5.03 9.28
N ARG A 272 -4.39 -5.83 9.11
CA ARG A 272 -3.20 -5.35 8.40
C ARG A 272 -3.56 -4.82 7.01
N PRO A 273 -3.19 -3.59 6.69
CA PRO A 273 -3.53 -3.00 5.40
C PRO A 273 -2.96 -3.78 4.23
N THR A 274 -3.77 -4.04 3.21
CA THR A 274 -3.31 -4.53 1.91
C THR A 274 -3.25 -3.36 0.92
N VAL A 275 -2.12 -3.24 0.21
CA VAL A 275 -1.89 -2.14 -0.74
C VAL A 275 -2.40 -2.48 -2.13
N SER A 276 -2.92 -1.46 -2.82
CA SER A 276 -3.26 -1.50 -4.25
C SER A 276 -2.98 -0.16 -4.92
N ILE A 277 -2.86 -0.15 -6.26
CA ILE A 277 -2.66 1.07 -7.06
C ILE A 277 -3.59 1.05 -8.28
N SER A 278 -4.19 2.20 -8.59
CA SER A 278 -5.03 2.34 -9.78
C SER A 278 -4.19 2.48 -11.05
N ASP A 279 -4.78 2.18 -12.22
CA ASP A 279 -4.22 2.57 -13.50
C ASP A 279 -4.41 4.07 -13.76
N ALA A 280 -3.48 4.70 -14.48
CA ALA A 280 -3.63 6.07 -14.96
C ALA A 280 -4.33 6.15 -16.33
N GLY A 281 -4.37 5.03 -17.07
CA GLY A 281 -4.96 4.96 -18.41
C GLY A 281 -4.05 5.53 -19.48
N THR A 282 -4.64 6.10 -20.55
CA THR A 282 -3.90 6.71 -21.65
C THR A 282 -3.82 8.22 -21.46
N ILE A 283 -2.65 8.77 -21.62
CA ILE A 283 -2.36 10.20 -21.58
C ILE A 283 -1.67 10.62 -22.88
N ASN A 284 -1.73 11.91 -23.24
CA ASN A 284 -0.90 12.45 -24.31
C ASN A 284 0.50 12.76 -23.78
N GLU A 285 1.49 12.80 -24.63
CA GLU A 285 2.81 13.30 -24.30
C GLU A 285 2.73 14.76 -23.78
N GLY A 286 3.58 15.13 -22.83
CA GLY A 286 3.49 16.40 -22.13
C GLY A 286 2.47 16.44 -20.99
N ASP A 287 1.55 15.47 -20.90
CA ASP A 287 0.56 15.37 -19.84
C ASP A 287 1.11 14.67 -18.58
N THR A 288 0.28 14.56 -17.56
CA THR A 288 0.64 13.92 -16.29
C THR A 288 -0.20 12.67 -16.04
N ALA A 289 0.45 11.53 -15.92
CA ALA A 289 -0.17 10.30 -15.45
C ALA A 289 -0.43 10.37 -13.95
N ASN A 290 -1.69 10.11 -13.55
CA ASN A 290 -2.13 10.17 -12.16
C ASN A 290 -2.63 8.79 -11.70
N PHE A 291 -2.10 8.33 -10.58
CA PHE A 291 -2.42 7.06 -9.93
C PHE A 291 -2.92 7.33 -8.53
N VAL A 292 -3.67 6.41 -7.97
CA VAL A 292 -4.09 6.42 -6.57
C VAL A 292 -3.62 5.13 -5.91
N VAL A 293 -2.81 5.26 -4.88
CA VAL A 293 -2.47 4.14 -4.00
C VAL A 293 -3.50 4.06 -2.89
N SER A 294 -4.02 2.87 -2.62
CA SER A 294 -5.05 2.62 -1.61
C SER A 294 -4.62 1.50 -0.67
N LEU A 295 -4.99 1.65 0.59
CA LEU A 295 -4.87 0.65 1.63
C LEU A 295 -6.28 0.18 2.02
N THR A 296 -6.46 -1.11 2.29
CA THR A 296 -7.76 -1.65 2.71
C THR A 296 -8.22 -1.07 4.03
N ASN A 297 -7.31 -0.99 5.00
CA ASN A 297 -7.56 -0.53 6.37
C ASN A 297 -6.66 0.66 6.72
N ALA A 298 -7.09 1.49 7.64
CA ALA A 298 -6.26 2.52 8.23
C ALA A 298 -5.29 1.90 9.25
N SER A 299 -4.21 2.59 9.56
CA SER A 299 -3.31 2.21 10.65
C SER A 299 -3.17 3.35 11.63
N GLU A 300 -3.17 3.06 12.92
CA GLU A 300 -2.97 4.04 13.98
C GLU A 300 -1.58 4.68 13.93
N ALA A 301 -0.57 3.92 13.57
CA ALA A 301 0.79 4.40 13.34
C ALA A 301 1.08 4.64 11.85
N PRO A 302 2.04 5.52 11.51
CA PRO A 302 2.50 5.65 10.13
C PRO A 302 3.06 4.32 9.60
N VAL A 303 2.64 3.91 8.39
CA VAL A 303 3.12 2.70 7.71
C VAL A 303 3.90 3.05 6.45
N GLU A 304 4.56 2.07 5.85
CA GLU A 304 5.43 2.30 4.69
C GLU A 304 5.01 1.44 3.50
N VAL A 305 5.11 2.02 2.32
CA VAL A 305 5.00 1.30 1.04
C VAL A 305 6.20 1.65 0.16
N GLN A 306 6.56 0.76 -0.75
CA GLN A 306 7.59 1.00 -1.75
C GLN A 306 6.93 1.21 -3.11
N LEU A 307 7.35 2.25 -3.83
CA LEU A 307 6.97 2.57 -5.21
C LEU A 307 8.18 2.38 -6.12
N ASP A 308 8.05 1.55 -7.14
CA ASP A 308 9.08 1.29 -8.13
C ASP A 308 8.55 1.61 -9.52
N LEU A 309 9.21 2.55 -10.22
CA LEU A 309 8.91 2.89 -11.62
C LEU A 309 9.61 1.91 -12.56
N ASN A 310 8.85 1.28 -13.45
CA ASN A 310 9.36 0.47 -14.55
C ASN A 310 9.04 1.18 -15.87
N LEU A 311 10.07 1.53 -16.61
CA LEU A 311 9.93 2.31 -17.83
C LEU A 311 9.16 1.56 -18.93
N GLY A 312 9.20 0.22 -18.94
CA GLY A 312 8.49 -0.56 -19.96
C GLY A 312 9.05 -0.32 -21.35
N ASP A 313 8.22 0.28 -22.21
CA ASP A 313 8.60 0.67 -23.57
C ASP A 313 9.20 2.09 -23.61
N THR A 314 8.93 2.93 -22.56
CA THR A 314 9.39 4.32 -22.52
C THR A 314 10.90 4.43 -22.26
N GLU A 315 11.50 5.50 -22.73
CA GLU A 315 12.89 5.85 -22.43
C GLU A 315 13.02 6.69 -21.15
N ALA A 316 14.23 6.87 -20.64
CA ALA A 316 14.44 7.64 -19.42
C ALA A 316 14.26 9.16 -19.66
N GLY A 317 14.20 9.60 -20.94
CA GLY A 317 13.97 10.97 -21.35
C GLY A 317 12.51 11.40 -21.28
N ASP A 318 11.59 10.45 -21.47
CA ASP A 318 10.16 10.66 -21.69
C ASP A 318 9.38 10.90 -20.41
N LEU A 319 9.97 10.52 -19.28
CA LEU A 319 9.34 10.61 -17.98
C LEU A 319 10.07 11.56 -17.04
N GLY A 320 9.30 12.39 -16.38
CA GLY A 320 9.75 13.29 -15.33
C GLY A 320 10.02 12.57 -14.01
N THR A 321 9.97 13.32 -12.93
CA THR A 321 10.16 12.77 -11.58
C THR A 321 8.86 12.16 -11.07
N LEU A 322 8.93 10.92 -10.55
CA LEU A 322 7.83 10.30 -9.83
C LEU A 322 7.58 11.05 -8.52
N GLU A 323 6.36 11.52 -8.29
CA GLU A 323 5.95 12.29 -7.13
C GLU A 323 4.75 11.66 -6.42
N TYR A 324 4.64 11.89 -5.12
CA TYR A 324 3.52 11.45 -4.30
C TYR A 324 2.98 12.59 -3.43
N ASN A 325 1.73 12.48 -2.95
CA ASN A 325 1.08 13.47 -2.11
C ASN A 325 0.22 12.81 -1.02
N THR A 326 0.73 12.80 0.19
CA THR A 326 0.01 12.34 1.40
C THR A 326 -0.66 13.51 2.15
N GLY A 327 -1.14 14.52 1.43
CA GLY A 327 -1.86 15.67 2.01
C GLY A 327 -1.02 16.91 2.30
N SER A 328 0.30 16.83 2.18
CA SER A 328 1.23 17.96 2.42
C SER A 328 1.73 18.63 1.14
N GLY A 329 1.20 18.24 -0.02
CA GLY A 329 1.63 18.66 -1.34
C GLY A 329 2.55 17.62 -2.00
N TRP A 330 2.85 17.86 -3.28
CA TRP A 330 3.64 16.93 -4.09
C TRP A 330 5.11 16.93 -3.68
N VAL A 331 5.66 15.74 -3.49
CA VAL A 331 7.06 15.49 -3.10
C VAL A 331 7.61 14.37 -3.98
N ALA A 332 8.86 14.52 -4.43
CA ALA A 332 9.53 13.46 -5.19
C ALA A 332 9.66 12.17 -4.35
N VAL A 333 9.36 11.03 -4.98
CA VAL A 333 9.57 9.72 -4.36
C VAL A 333 11.07 9.55 -4.06
N PRO A 334 11.44 9.14 -2.84
CA PRO A 334 12.84 8.96 -2.47
C PRO A 334 13.57 7.93 -3.36
N VAL A 335 14.89 8.03 -3.45
CA VAL A 335 15.73 7.15 -4.30
C VAL A 335 15.53 5.65 -4.03
N HIS A 336 15.06 5.27 -2.84
CA HIS A 336 14.79 3.87 -2.49
C HIS A 336 13.31 3.49 -2.65
N GLY A 337 12.50 4.38 -3.20
CA GLY A 337 11.07 4.14 -3.44
C GLY A 337 10.19 4.16 -2.20
N VAL A 338 10.74 4.24 -0.98
CA VAL A 338 9.95 4.11 0.26
C VAL A 338 9.22 5.41 0.59
N VAL A 339 7.90 5.29 0.71
CA VAL A 339 6.97 6.37 1.07
C VAL A 339 6.30 6.04 2.40
N SER A 340 6.32 7.00 3.33
CA SER A 340 5.61 6.88 4.60
C SER A 340 4.17 7.40 4.42
N VAL A 341 3.21 6.53 4.73
CA VAL A 341 1.77 6.83 4.74
C VAL A 341 1.40 7.24 6.17
N PRO A 342 0.90 8.45 6.39
CA PRO A 342 0.50 8.91 7.73
C PRO A 342 -0.59 8.04 8.37
N ALA A 343 -0.59 8.01 9.69
CA ALA A 343 -1.64 7.38 10.50
C ALA A 343 -3.05 7.82 10.05
N GLY A 344 -4.00 6.90 10.02
CA GLY A 344 -5.38 7.13 9.63
C GLY A 344 -5.63 7.32 8.14
N MET A 345 -4.59 7.23 7.28
CA MET A 345 -4.72 7.44 5.85
C MET A 345 -4.88 6.11 5.10
N THR A 346 -5.95 6.00 4.30
CA THR A 346 -6.22 4.82 3.46
C THR A 346 -5.95 5.03 1.97
N GLN A 347 -5.57 6.24 1.54
CA GLN A 347 -5.22 6.50 0.14
C GLN A 347 -4.35 7.74 -0.01
N PHE A 348 -3.51 7.76 -1.03
CA PHE A 348 -2.73 8.93 -1.43
C PHE A 348 -2.49 8.93 -2.94
N ASP A 349 -2.22 10.13 -3.48
CA ASP A 349 -2.01 10.31 -4.91
C ASP A 349 -0.55 10.13 -5.29
N VAL A 350 -0.32 9.54 -6.46
CA VAL A 350 0.99 9.40 -7.10
C VAL A 350 0.89 9.93 -8.52
N ARG A 351 1.90 10.62 -9.00
CA ARG A 351 1.94 11.14 -10.38
C ARG A 351 3.32 11.13 -10.98
N ILE A 352 3.35 11.10 -12.30
CA ILE A 352 4.55 11.35 -13.09
C ILE A 352 4.14 12.11 -14.34
N ALA A 353 4.90 13.16 -14.71
CA ALA A 353 4.69 13.88 -15.95
C ALA A 353 5.41 13.14 -17.08
N SER A 354 4.80 13.00 -18.24
CA SER A 354 5.52 12.72 -19.46
C SER A 354 6.20 14.01 -19.97
N ILE A 355 7.22 13.85 -20.78
CA ILE A 355 8.03 14.95 -21.33
C ILE A 355 7.81 14.93 -22.83
N ASP A 356 7.33 16.05 -23.37
CA ASP A 356 7.18 16.32 -24.78
C ASP A 356 8.56 16.70 -25.36
N ASP A 357 9.08 15.97 -26.35
CA ASP A 357 10.41 16.18 -26.92
C ASP A 357 10.43 16.32 -28.46
N GLU A 358 9.29 16.53 -29.11
CA GLU A 358 9.12 16.73 -30.56
C GLU A 358 9.56 15.49 -31.39
N VAL A 359 9.62 14.28 -30.82
CA VAL A 359 9.90 13.03 -31.51
C VAL A 359 8.68 12.13 -31.48
N TYR A 360 8.22 11.68 -32.64
CA TYR A 360 7.10 10.74 -32.69
C TYR A 360 7.54 9.35 -32.22
N GLU A 361 7.00 8.90 -31.12
CA GLU A 361 7.37 7.64 -30.46
C GLU A 361 6.32 6.52 -30.65
N GLY A 362 5.09 6.88 -30.83
CA GLY A 362 3.98 5.94 -30.87
C GLY A 362 3.48 5.61 -29.45
N PRO A 363 2.49 4.70 -29.32
CA PRO A 363 1.99 4.35 -28.00
C PRO A 363 3.00 3.56 -27.18
N GLU A 364 3.35 4.07 -26.00
CA GLU A 364 4.32 3.50 -25.07
C GLU A 364 3.71 3.21 -23.71
N ASN A 365 4.18 2.18 -23.04
CA ASN A 365 3.64 1.76 -21.76
C ASN A 365 4.72 1.77 -20.68
N PHE A 366 4.37 2.29 -19.52
CA PHE A 366 5.16 2.18 -18.31
C PHE A 366 4.30 1.72 -17.13
N THR A 367 4.93 1.28 -16.05
CA THR A 367 4.21 0.82 -14.85
C THR A 367 4.81 1.37 -13.58
N ILE A 368 3.98 1.47 -12.55
CA ILE A 368 4.41 1.72 -11.18
C ILE A 368 4.00 0.51 -10.35
N ASP A 369 4.98 -0.18 -9.80
CA ASP A 369 4.74 -1.25 -8.84
C ASP A 369 4.66 -0.66 -7.44
N VAL A 370 3.65 -1.05 -6.67
CA VAL A 370 3.55 -0.76 -5.25
C VAL A 370 3.72 -2.05 -4.44
N THR A 371 4.52 -1.98 -3.39
CA THR A 371 4.76 -3.11 -2.47
C THR A 371 4.57 -2.64 -1.03
N GLY A 372 3.77 -3.34 -0.26
CA GLY A 372 3.61 -3.11 1.17
C GLY A 372 4.87 -3.44 1.95
N LEU A 373 5.21 -2.65 2.96
CA LEU A 373 6.34 -2.84 3.86
C LEU A 373 5.89 -2.91 5.32
N GLY A 374 6.62 -3.68 6.14
CA GLY A 374 6.28 -3.85 7.55
C GLY A 374 4.93 -4.56 7.73
N PRO A 375 3.93 -3.91 8.36
CA PRO A 375 2.60 -4.50 8.51
C PRO A 375 1.79 -4.49 7.23
N VAL A 376 2.08 -3.59 6.28
CA VAL A 376 1.34 -3.50 5.02
C VAL A 376 1.64 -4.70 4.14
N GLN A 377 0.60 -5.37 3.68
CA GLN A 377 0.67 -6.57 2.86
C GLN A 377 0.44 -6.27 1.38
N GLY A 378 0.83 -7.24 0.53
CA GLY A 378 0.52 -7.26 -0.88
C GLY A 378 1.44 -6.46 -1.78
N THR A 379 1.21 -6.64 -3.07
CA THR A 379 1.86 -5.92 -4.18
C THR A 379 0.83 -5.73 -5.27
N ASP A 380 0.91 -4.59 -5.96
CA ASP A 380 0.04 -4.31 -7.10
C ASP A 380 0.77 -3.46 -8.13
N THR A 381 0.27 -3.40 -9.36
CA THR A 381 0.91 -2.69 -10.47
C THR A 381 -0.11 -1.78 -11.16
N GLY A 382 0.16 -0.49 -11.15
CA GLY A 382 -0.58 0.50 -11.93
C GLY A 382 0.08 0.71 -13.29
N THR A 383 -0.72 0.80 -14.35
CA THR A 383 -0.27 0.94 -15.74
C THR A 383 -0.65 2.30 -16.31
N ALA A 384 0.17 2.82 -17.20
CA ALA A 384 -0.12 3.98 -18.03
C ALA A 384 0.36 3.77 -19.44
N THR A 385 -0.30 4.41 -20.41
CA THR A 385 0.11 4.45 -21.82
C THR A 385 0.26 5.92 -22.21
N ILE A 386 1.41 6.29 -22.76
CA ILE A 386 1.65 7.58 -23.38
C ILE A 386 1.31 7.44 -24.87
N VAL A 387 0.69 8.41 -25.45
CA VAL A 387 0.43 8.50 -26.89
C VAL A 387 0.80 9.89 -27.39
N ASP A 388 1.44 9.90 -28.54
CA ASP A 388 1.99 11.04 -29.22
C ASP A 388 1.15 11.45 -30.45
N ASP A 389 -0.10 11.02 -30.53
CA ASP A 389 -0.90 11.23 -31.74
C ASP A 389 -2.03 12.26 -31.59
N GLY A 390 -2.03 13.03 -30.51
CA GLY A 390 -3.07 14.02 -30.21
C GLY A 390 -4.44 13.68 -30.81
N THR A 391 -5.47 13.65 -30.02
CA THR A 391 -6.83 13.32 -30.48
C THR A 391 -7.69 14.56 -30.75
N GLY A 392 -7.09 15.77 -30.77
CA GLY A 392 -7.78 17.02 -30.97
C GLY A 392 -8.03 17.39 -32.45
N PRO A 393 -8.82 18.45 -32.74
CA PRO A 393 -8.91 19.01 -34.07
C PRO A 393 -7.57 19.69 -34.43
N ASP A 394 -7.00 19.29 -35.53
CA ASP A 394 -5.76 19.81 -36.14
C ASP A 394 -5.72 21.36 -36.22
N PRO A 395 -4.62 22.03 -35.83
CA PRO A 395 -3.37 21.49 -35.32
C PRO A 395 -3.41 21.23 -33.81
N ASP A 396 -3.17 20.02 -33.41
CA ASP A 396 -2.96 19.63 -32.03
C ASP A 396 -1.47 19.90 -31.71
N PRO A 397 -1.18 20.70 -30.70
CA PRO A 397 0.21 21.03 -30.35
C PRO A 397 1.00 19.81 -29.84
N ASP A 398 0.30 18.75 -29.47
CA ASP A 398 0.90 17.53 -28.94
C ASP A 398 0.91 16.39 -29.99
N ASP A 399 0.69 16.71 -31.31
CA ASP A 399 0.72 15.74 -32.41
C ASP A 399 2.07 15.81 -33.12
N ASP A 400 3.02 15.01 -32.71
CA ASP A 400 4.35 14.94 -33.29
C ASP A 400 4.46 13.99 -34.47
N ARG A 401 3.34 13.48 -34.99
CA ARG A 401 3.35 12.67 -36.20
C ARG A 401 3.99 13.44 -37.38
N PRO A 402 5.01 12.89 -38.03
CA PRO A 402 5.72 13.57 -39.09
C PRO A 402 4.81 13.92 -40.28
N THR A 403 4.88 15.14 -40.77
CA THR A 403 4.28 15.54 -42.05
C THR A 403 5.35 15.56 -43.14
N VAL A 404 5.07 14.91 -44.29
CA VAL A 404 6.01 14.79 -45.39
C VAL A 404 5.92 15.97 -46.37
N SER A 405 7.04 16.39 -46.89
CA SER A 405 7.15 17.33 -48.01
C SER A 405 8.30 16.95 -48.92
N ILE A 406 8.29 17.45 -50.18
CA ILE A 406 9.36 17.25 -51.17
C ILE A 406 9.71 18.56 -51.88
N SER A 407 11.01 18.84 -52.05
CA SER A 407 11.46 20.03 -52.77
C SER A 407 11.32 19.86 -54.29
N ASP A 408 11.24 20.99 -55.02
CA ASP A 408 11.41 20.99 -56.49
C ASP A 408 12.89 20.74 -56.86
N ALA A 409 13.12 20.05 -57.98
CA ALA A 409 14.46 19.90 -58.57
C ALA A 409 14.84 21.07 -59.48
N GLY A 410 13.85 21.85 -59.94
CA GLY A 410 14.05 22.97 -60.85
C GLY A 410 14.25 22.54 -62.29
N THR A 411 15.02 23.33 -63.06
CA THR A 411 15.30 23.04 -64.44
C THR A 411 16.69 22.39 -64.59
N ILE A 412 16.74 21.29 -65.30
CA ILE A 412 17.96 20.54 -65.61
C ILE A 412 18.12 20.44 -67.16
N ASN A 413 19.36 20.21 -67.65
CA ASN A 413 19.56 19.83 -69.02
C ASN A 413 19.32 18.34 -69.23
N GLU A 414 19.01 17.91 -70.43
CA GLU A 414 18.95 16.49 -70.75
C GLU A 414 20.32 15.84 -70.48
N GLY A 415 20.34 14.60 -70.05
CA GLY A 415 21.54 13.91 -69.59
C GLY A 415 21.94 14.23 -68.15
N ASP A 416 21.40 15.29 -67.54
CA ASP A 416 21.65 15.63 -66.11
C ASP A 416 20.77 14.85 -65.18
N THR A 417 20.96 15.09 -63.87
CA THR A 417 20.20 14.43 -62.79
C THR A 417 19.33 15.41 -62.01
N ALA A 418 18.03 15.21 -62.02
CA ALA A 418 17.10 15.93 -61.13
C ALA A 418 17.25 15.43 -59.70
N ASN A 419 17.47 16.37 -58.79
CA ASN A 419 17.65 16.06 -57.35
C ASN A 419 16.56 16.73 -56.53
N PHE A 420 15.88 15.94 -55.73
CA PHE A 420 14.81 16.34 -54.81
C PHE A 420 15.24 16.02 -53.36
N VAL A 421 14.68 16.70 -52.39
CA VAL A 421 14.85 16.39 -50.97
C VAL A 421 13.47 16.14 -50.38
N VAL A 422 13.26 14.98 -49.86
CA VAL A 422 12.08 14.66 -49.03
C VAL A 422 12.40 15.04 -47.59
N SER A 423 11.48 15.75 -46.94
CA SER A 423 11.61 16.22 -45.54
C SER A 423 10.41 15.79 -44.72
N LEU A 424 10.65 15.44 -43.47
CA LEU A 424 9.65 15.20 -42.44
C LEU A 424 9.73 16.33 -41.41
N THR A 425 8.59 16.79 -40.88
CA THR A 425 8.55 17.85 -39.85
C THR A 425 9.24 17.42 -38.57
N ASN A 426 8.95 16.20 -38.10
CA ASN A 426 9.45 15.64 -36.87
C ASN A 426 10.22 14.33 -37.14
N ALA A 427 11.15 13.98 -36.26
CA ALA A 427 11.78 12.67 -36.27
C ALA A 427 10.82 11.62 -35.68
N SER A 428 11.06 10.37 -36.01
CA SER A 428 10.37 9.25 -35.36
C SER A 428 11.38 8.32 -34.75
N GLU A 429 11.09 7.81 -33.54
CA GLU A 429 11.92 6.84 -32.84
C GLU A 429 12.02 5.52 -33.60
N SER A 430 10.96 5.11 -34.28
CA SER A 430 10.89 3.91 -35.10
C SER A 430 10.98 4.27 -36.60
N PRO A 431 11.47 3.34 -37.47
CA PRO A 431 11.42 3.57 -38.92
C PRO A 431 9.98 3.77 -39.40
N VAL A 432 9.79 4.82 -40.24
CA VAL A 432 8.49 5.14 -40.84
C VAL A 432 8.53 4.95 -42.35
N GLU A 433 7.40 5.00 -43.02
CA GLU A 433 7.30 4.74 -44.44
C GLU A 433 6.69 5.91 -45.21
N VAL A 434 7.22 6.20 -46.38
CA VAL A 434 6.61 7.11 -47.36
C VAL A 434 6.50 6.41 -48.71
N GLN A 435 5.56 6.83 -49.52
CA GLN A 435 5.41 6.35 -50.89
C GLN A 435 5.88 7.44 -51.85
N LEU A 436 6.75 7.08 -52.80
CA LEU A 436 7.21 7.92 -53.91
C LEU A 436 6.61 7.42 -55.21
N ASP A 437 5.91 8.29 -55.93
CA ASP A 437 5.32 7.99 -57.25
C ASP A 437 5.85 8.96 -58.31
N LEU A 438 6.45 8.41 -59.36
CA LEU A 438 6.91 9.18 -60.53
C LEU A 438 5.74 9.35 -61.51
N ASN A 439 5.43 10.62 -61.84
CA ASN A 439 4.51 10.98 -62.92
C ASN A 439 5.31 11.60 -64.05
N LEU A 440 5.27 10.97 -65.22
CA LEU A 440 6.05 11.39 -66.39
C LEU A 440 5.66 12.78 -66.92
N GLY A 441 4.40 13.22 -66.67
CA GLY A 441 3.94 14.52 -67.13
C GLY A 441 3.99 14.64 -68.67
N ASP A 442 4.86 15.52 -69.16
CA ASP A 442 5.11 15.71 -70.63
C ASP A 442 6.20 14.77 -71.16
N THR A 443 7.02 14.18 -70.23
CA THR A 443 8.13 13.31 -70.61
C THR A 443 7.69 11.94 -71.12
N GLU A 444 8.47 11.30 -71.97
CA GLU A 444 8.25 9.91 -72.37
C GLU A 444 8.96 8.92 -71.42
N ALA A 445 8.64 7.63 -71.50
CA ALA A 445 9.26 6.62 -70.67
C ALA A 445 10.74 6.35 -70.98
N GLY A 446 11.20 6.86 -72.15
CA GLY A 446 12.57 6.75 -72.56
C GLY A 446 13.52 7.80 -72.01
N ASP A 447 12.97 8.94 -71.60
CA ASP A 447 13.69 10.14 -71.20
C ASP A 447 14.18 10.14 -69.78
N LEU A 448 13.62 9.28 -68.99
CA LEU A 448 13.91 9.18 -67.55
C LEU A 448 14.52 7.82 -67.20
N GLY A 449 15.56 7.86 -66.42
CA GLY A 449 16.16 6.70 -65.76
C GLY A 449 15.34 6.13 -64.62
N THR A 450 16.00 5.43 -63.73
CA THR A 450 15.35 4.85 -62.55
C THR A 450 15.30 5.89 -61.43
N LEU A 451 14.12 6.07 -60.81
CA LEU A 451 13.99 6.86 -59.59
C LEU A 451 14.76 6.18 -58.46
N GLU A 452 15.66 6.90 -57.85
CA GLU A 452 16.51 6.41 -56.75
C GLU A 452 16.38 7.29 -55.51
N TYR A 453 16.59 6.70 -54.32
CA TYR A 453 16.62 7.41 -53.04
C TYR A 453 17.87 7.05 -52.26
N ASN A 454 18.22 7.90 -51.25
CA ASN A 454 19.38 7.69 -50.39
C ASN A 454 19.08 8.12 -48.96
N THR A 455 18.83 7.16 -48.07
CA THR A 455 18.66 7.33 -46.62
C THR A 455 19.98 7.12 -45.85
N GLY A 456 21.12 7.51 -46.44
CA GLY A 456 22.45 7.45 -45.82
C GLY A 456 23.26 6.19 -46.11
N SER A 457 22.67 5.18 -46.77
CA SER A 457 23.36 3.92 -47.13
C SER A 457 23.83 3.88 -48.60
N GLY A 458 23.68 4.98 -49.33
CA GLY A 458 23.93 5.08 -50.76
C GLY A 458 22.65 5.00 -51.60
N TRP A 459 22.77 5.28 -52.89
CA TRP A 459 21.62 5.34 -53.82
C TRP A 459 21.06 3.95 -54.10
N VAL A 460 19.76 3.82 -53.97
CA VAL A 460 19.00 2.58 -54.18
C VAL A 460 17.77 2.90 -55.03
N ALA A 461 17.44 2.04 -55.99
CA ALA A 461 16.23 2.19 -56.79
C ALA A 461 14.98 2.14 -55.89
N VAL A 462 14.03 3.05 -56.13
CA VAL A 462 12.73 3.02 -55.46
C VAL A 462 12.05 1.69 -55.78
N PRO A 463 11.56 0.95 -54.77
CA PRO A 463 10.93 -0.35 -55.00
C PRO A 463 9.68 -0.27 -55.86
N VAL A 464 9.32 -1.40 -56.50
CA VAL A 464 8.04 -1.51 -57.20
C VAL A 464 6.89 -1.33 -56.18
N GLY A 465 6.10 -0.30 -56.35
CA GLY A 465 5.06 0.11 -55.38
C GLY A 465 5.40 1.38 -54.64
N GLY A 466 6.59 1.91 -54.82
CA GLY A 466 6.99 3.25 -54.38
C GLY A 466 7.34 3.38 -52.90
N VAL A 467 7.16 2.32 -52.07
CA VAL A 467 7.33 2.43 -50.60
C VAL A 467 8.81 2.45 -50.21
N VAL A 468 9.19 3.50 -49.51
CA VAL A 468 10.52 3.74 -48.97
C VAL A 468 10.46 3.81 -47.46
N SER A 469 11.33 3.04 -46.78
CA SER A 469 11.49 3.12 -45.33
C SER A 469 12.48 4.20 -44.96
N VAL A 470 12.05 5.15 -44.14
CA VAL A 470 12.86 6.22 -43.54
C VAL A 470 13.36 5.74 -42.19
N PRO A 471 14.68 5.64 -41.97
CA PRO A 471 15.22 5.21 -40.70
C PRO A 471 14.83 6.09 -39.51
N ALA A 472 14.78 5.50 -38.31
CA ALA A 472 14.58 6.20 -37.03
C ALA A 472 15.52 7.42 -36.91
N GLY A 473 15.01 8.53 -36.38
CA GLY A 473 15.76 9.77 -36.17
C GLY A 473 16.03 10.59 -37.41
N MET A 474 15.57 10.15 -38.62
CA MET A 474 15.84 10.85 -39.88
C MET A 474 14.68 11.78 -40.24
N THR A 475 14.98 13.06 -40.46
CA THR A 475 14.01 14.09 -40.90
C THR A 475 14.13 14.48 -42.35
N GLN A 476 15.12 13.98 -43.11
CA GLN A 476 15.25 14.23 -44.55
C GLN A 476 16.07 13.16 -45.24
N PHE A 477 15.80 12.94 -46.52
CA PHE A 477 16.59 12.08 -47.40
C PHE A 477 16.53 12.56 -48.85
N ASP A 478 17.56 12.18 -49.66
CA ASP A 478 17.67 12.61 -51.04
C ASP A 478 16.95 11.63 -51.96
N VAL A 479 16.33 12.18 -53.01
CA VAL A 479 15.71 11.45 -54.11
C VAL A 479 16.27 12.00 -55.41
N ARG A 480 16.55 11.14 -56.39
CA ARG A 480 17.05 11.58 -57.69
C ARG A 480 16.52 10.71 -58.82
N ILE A 481 16.52 11.30 -60.01
CA ILE A 481 16.32 10.60 -61.27
C ILE A 481 17.19 11.25 -62.33
N ALA A 482 17.91 10.44 -63.14
CA ALA A 482 18.69 10.93 -64.29
C ALA A 482 17.75 11.10 -65.48
N SER A 483 17.87 12.20 -66.23
CA SER A 483 17.35 12.27 -67.59
C SER A 483 18.28 11.50 -68.52
N ILE A 484 17.75 11.05 -69.61
CA ILE A 484 18.48 10.28 -70.65
C ILE A 484 18.60 11.14 -71.85
N ASP A 485 19.82 11.40 -72.28
CA ASP A 485 20.18 12.07 -73.54
C ASP A 485 20.02 11.09 -74.68
N ASP A 486 19.15 11.36 -75.68
CA ASP A 486 18.85 10.46 -76.81
C ASP A 486 18.99 11.09 -78.18
N GLU A 487 19.60 12.24 -78.33
CA GLU A 487 19.85 12.95 -79.57
C GLU A 487 18.58 13.42 -80.31
N VAL A 488 17.40 13.50 -79.60
CA VAL A 488 16.17 14.01 -80.18
C VAL A 488 15.82 15.33 -79.50
N TYR A 489 15.56 16.37 -80.22
CA TYR A 489 15.14 17.65 -79.66
C TYR A 489 13.68 17.60 -79.24
N GLU A 490 13.45 17.69 -77.94
CA GLU A 490 12.12 17.51 -77.33
C GLU A 490 11.51 18.81 -76.86
N GLY A 491 12.26 19.80 -76.55
CA GLY A 491 11.79 21.04 -75.95
C GLY A 491 11.66 20.91 -74.43
N PRO A 492 11.22 21.97 -73.77
CA PRO A 492 11.07 21.89 -72.31
C PRO A 492 9.93 20.96 -71.88
N GLU A 493 10.24 19.95 -71.06
CA GLU A 493 9.32 18.92 -70.54
C GLU A 493 9.28 18.90 -69.03
N ASN A 494 8.13 18.60 -68.51
CA ASN A 494 7.92 18.59 -67.07
C ASN A 494 7.51 17.20 -66.58
N PHE A 495 8.12 16.77 -65.48
CA PHE A 495 7.69 15.60 -64.72
C PHE A 495 7.60 15.93 -63.25
N THR A 496 6.94 15.05 -62.44
CA THR A 496 6.80 15.23 -61.01
C THR A 496 7.10 13.96 -60.23
N VAL A 497 7.55 14.14 -59.00
CA VAL A 497 7.63 13.08 -58.01
C VAL A 497 6.67 13.42 -56.88
N ASP A 498 5.63 12.63 -56.73
CA ASP A 498 4.71 12.77 -55.62
C ASP A 498 5.23 11.98 -54.41
N VAL A 499 5.16 12.58 -53.23
CA VAL A 499 5.42 11.89 -51.95
C VAL A 499 4.13 11.83 -51.14
N THR A 500 3.84 10.66 -50.56
CA THR A 500 2.69 10.43 -49.68
C THR A 500 3.17 9.77 -48.40
N GLY A 501 2.79 10.31 -47.24
CA GLY A 501 3.04 9.70 -45.95
C GLY A 501 2.25 8.40 -45.77
N LEU A 502 2.83 7.39 -45.13
CA LEU A 502 2.21 6.11 -44.83
C LEU A 502 2.27 5.83 -43.30
N GLY A 503 1.28 5.13 -42.76
CA GLY A 503 1.22 4.83 -41.34
C GLY A 503 1.07 6.09 -40.51
N PRO A 504 2.02 6.39 -39.59
CA PRO A 504 1.97 7.62 -38.79
C PRO A 504 2.32 8.88 -39.57
N VAL A 505 3.06 8.76 -40.67
CA VAL A 505 3.45 9.92 -41.49
C VAL A 505 2.23 10.49 -42.19
N GLN A 506 2.02 11.79 -42.05
CA GLN A 506 0.89 12.52 -42.60
C GLN A 506 1.26 13.28 -43.88
N GLY A 507 0.25 13.66 -44.65
CA GLY A 507 0.38 14.59 -45.77
C GLY A 507 0.79 13.97 -47.11
N THR A 508 0.72 14.80 -48.13
CA THR A 508 1.19 14.55 -49.52
C THR A 508 1.78 15.83 -50.08
N ASP A 509 2.80 15.71 -50.87
CA ASP A 509 3.43 16.85 -51.54
C ASP A 509 3.97 16.43 -52.93
N THR A 510 4.23 17.39 -53.81
CA THR A 510 4.66 17.14 -55.17
C THR A 510 5.89 17.98 -55.51
N GLY A 511 6.99 17.34 -55.79
CA GLY A 511 8.20 17.98 -56.33
C GLY A 511 8.17 17.99 -57.84
N THR A 512 8.52 19.11 -58.44
CA THR A 512 8.49 19.32 -59.89
C THR A 512 9.92 19.44 -60.46
N ALA A 513 10.11 18.97 -61.70
CA ALA A 513 11.31 19.17 -62.49
C ALA A 513 10.96 19.51 -63.93
N THR A 514 11.83 20.29 -64.58
CA THR A 514 11.76 20.61 -66.03
C THR A 514 13.05 20.17 -66.68
N ILE A 515 12.96 19.36 -67.68
CA ILE A 515 14.08 19.01 -68.54
C ILE A 515 14.10 20.00 -69.70
N VAL A 516 15.26 20.46 -70.06
CA VAL A 516 15.49 21.32 -71.28
C VAL A 516 16.63 20.75 -72.08
N ASP A 517 16.36 20.73 -73.33
CA ASP A 517 17.25 20.18 -74.40
C ASP A 517 17.94 21.28 -75.22
N ASP A 518 18.01 22.53 -74.71
CA ASP A 518 18.52 23.65 -75.47
C ASP A 518 19.86 24.21 -75.02
N GLY A 519 20.56 23.50 -74.18
CA GLY A 519 21.85 23.93 -73.64
C GLY A 519 22.02 25.46 -73.58
N THR A 520 22.40 26.00 -72.48
CA THR A 520 22.56 27.47 -72.30
C THR A 520 24.06 27.92 -72.43
N GLY A 521 24.96 27.05 -72.91
CA GLY A 521 26.39 27.33 -73.02
C GLY A 521 26.80 27.98 -74.33
N PRO A 522 28.09 28.46 -74.48
CA PRO A 522 28.63 28.88 -75.77
C PRO A 522 28.86 27.65 -76.62
N ASP A 523 28.30 27.68 -77.80
CA ASP A 523 28.37 26.65 -78.84
C ASP A 523 29.82 26.14 -79.13
N PRO A 524 30.05 24.82 -79.24
CA PRO A 524 29.10 23.74 -79.24
C PRO A 524 28.84 23.22 -77.83
N ASP A 525 27.56 23.26 -77.38
CA ASP A 525 27.07 22.59 -76.19
C ASP A 525 26.78 21.13 -76.56
N PRO A 526 27.42 20.16 -75.93
CA PRO A 526 27.19 18.76 -76.26
C PRO A 526 25.76 18.26 -75.90
N ASP A 527 25.01 19.04 -75.16
CA ASP A 527 23.65 18.71 -74.74
C ASP A 527 22.61 19.54 -75.52
N ASP A 528 22.99 20.25 -76.62
CA ASP A 528 22.09 21.05 -77.48
C ASP A 528 21.69 20.24 -78.71
N ASP A 529 20.62 19.51 -78.64
CA ASP A 529 20.08 18.71 -79.72
C ASP A 529 19.15 19.49 -80.68
N ARG A 530 19.10 20.81 -80.56
CA ARG A 530 18.31 21.62 -81.49
C ARG A 530 18.78 21.37 -82.92
N PRO A 531 17.85 20.96 -83.78
CA PRO A 531 18.24 20.64 -85.19
C PRO A 531 18.81 21.82 -85.91
N THR A 532 20.00 21.66 -86.49
CA THR A 532 20.56 22.60 -87.48
C THR A 532 20.23 22.14 -88.89
N VAL A 533 19.78 23.10 -89.72
CA VAL A 533 19.42 22.81 -91.13
C VAL A 533 20.61 22.94 -92.08
N SER A 534 20.71 22.00 -92.96
CA SER A 534 21.66 22.06 -94.10
C SER A 534 20.94 21.70 -95.40
N ILE A 535 21.49 22.19 -96.55
CA ILE A 535 20.99 21.87 -97.89
C ILE A 535 22.14 21.43 -98.80
N SER A 536 21.95 20.36 -99.55
CA SER A 536 22.93 19.88 -100.50
C SER A 536 22.90 20.69 -101.78
N ASP A 537 24.01 20.71 -102.50
CA ASP A 537 24.07 21.26 -103.86
C ASP A 537 23.42 20.28 -104.88
N ALA A 538 22.64 20.80 -105.80
CA ALA A 538 22.05 20.00 -106.90
C ALA A 538 23.01 19.72 -108.04
N GLY A 539 24.14 20.42 -108.08
CA GLY A 539 25.14 20.32 -109.16
C GLY A 539 24.69 21.00 -110.45
N THR A 540 25.27 20.57 -111.58
CA THR A 540 24.95 21.11 -112.91
C THR A 540 23.87 20.25 -113.57
N ILE A 541 22.81 20.85 -114.04
CA ILE A 541 21.70 20.21 -114.74
C ILE A 541 21.58 20.80 -116.17
N ASN A 542 20.92 20.10 -117.09
CA ASN A 542 20.59 20.65 -118.42
C ASN A 542 19.22 21.37 -118.32
N GLU A 543 19.02 22.32 -119.25
CA GLU A 543 17.73 22.95 -119.41
C GLU A 543 16.63 21.90 -119.68
N GLY A 544 15.51 22.00 -118.95
CA GLY A 544 14.38 21.02 -118.94
C GLY A 544 14.53 19.88 -117.93
N ASP A 545 15.66 19.75 -117.27
CA ASP A 545 15.82 18.77 -116.16
C ASP A 545 15.39 19.36 -114.80
N THR A 546 15.23 18.50 -113.83
CA THR A 546 14.86 18.89 -112.48
C THR A 546 16.12 18.97 -111.57
N ALA A 547 16.35 20.12 -110.93
CA ALA A 547 17.32 20.24 -109.83
C ALA A 547 16.79 19.65 -108.56
N ASN A 548 17.52 18.72 -107.95
CA ASN A 548 17.13 18.09 -106.69
C ASN A 548 18.11 18.49 -105.60
N PHE A 549 17.57 19.02 -104.58
CA PHE A 549 18.28 19.37 -103.35
C PHE A 549 17.79 18.43 -102.20
N VAL A 550 18.66 18.13 -101.27
CA VAL A 550 18.29 17.42 -100.02
C VAL A 550 18.48 18.41 -98.87
N VAL A 551 17.40 18.69 -98.14
CA VAL A 551 17.45 19.41 -96.88
C VAL A 551 17.60 18.37 -95.79
N SER A 552 18.60 18.55 -94.94
CA SER A 552 18.86 17.63 -93.77
C SER A 552 18.90 18.44 -92.51
N LEU A 553 18.34 17.87 -91.46
CA LEU A 553 18.47 18.31 -90.06
C LEU A 553 19.56 17.47 -89.40
N THR A 554 20.29 18.03 -88.40
CA THR A 554 21.32 17.31 -87.68
C THR A 554 20.68 16.29 -86.75
N ASN A 555 19.64 16.68 -86.06
CA ASN A 555 18.94 15.88 -85.06
C ASN A 555 17.46 15.76 -85.44
N ALA A 556 16.80 14.70 -84.94
CA ALA A 556 15.39 14.56 -85.01
C ALA A 556 14.72 15.49 -83.99
N SER A 557 13.44 15.75 -84.13
CA SER A 557 12.66 16.51 -83.19
C SER A 557 11.32 15.79 -82.96
N GLU A 558 10.92 15.68 -81.71
CA GLU A 558 9.63 15.08 -81.36
C GLU A 558 8.43 15.89 -81.88
N ALA A 559 8.56 17.20 -81.96
CA ALA A 559 7.57 18.08 -82.57
C ALA A 559 7.95 18.49 -84.00
N PRO A 560 6.94 18.74 -84.86
CA PRO A 560 7.27 19.26 -86.23
C PRO A 560 8.05 20.56 -86.14
N VAL A 561 9.19 20.63 -86.92
CA VAL A 561 10.02 21.84 -87.02
C VAL A 561 9.71 22.57 -88.30
N GLU A 562 9.89 23.89 -88.30
CA GLU A 562 9.67 24.72 -89.46
C GLU A 562 11.01 25.12 -90.15
N VAL A 563 11.10 24.88 -91.40
CA VAL A 563 12.27 25.28 -92.25
C VAL A 563 11.81 26.26 -93.29
N GLN A 564 12.50 27.39 -93.41
CA GLN A 564 12.21 28.34 -94.44
C GLN A 564 13.06 28.05 -95.70
N LEU A 565 12.39 27.85 -96.82
CA LEU A 565 13.02 27.67 -98.15
C LEU A 565 12.80 28.90 -99.05
N ASP A 566 13.86 29.60 -99.40
CA ASP A 566 13.80 30.77 -100.23
C ASP A 566 14.50 30.49 -101.54
N LEU A 567 13.80 30.63 -102.70
CA LEU A 567 14.36 30.51 -103.99
C LEU A 567 15.04 31.85 -104.42
N ASN A 568 16.35 31.82 -104.58
CA ASN A 568 17.11 32.95 -105.08
C ASN A 568 17.53 32.67 -106.54
N LEU A 569 17.07 33.46 -107.47
CA LEU A 569 17.23 33.24 -108.90
C LEU A 569 18.68 33.39 -109.37
N GLY A 570 19.52 34.12 -108.64
CA GLY A 570 20.89 34.38 -109.06
C GLY A 570 20.95 35.04 -110.47
N ASP A 571 21.56 34.36 -111.41
CA ASP A 571 21.70 34.81 -112.82
C ASP A 571 20.55 34.30 -113.71
N THR A 572 19.58 33.50 -113.19
CA THR A 572 18.44 32.99 -113.96
C THR A 572 17.29 33.97 -114.00
N GLU A 573 16.38 33.89 -115.01
CA GLU A 573 15.19 34.74 -115.08
C GLU A 573 13.93 33.99 -114.54
N VAL A 574 12.90 34.76 -114.14
CA VAL A 574 11.67 34.18 -113.57
C VAL A 574 10.95 33.13 -114.42
N GLY A 575 11.17 33.18 -115.71
CA GLY A 575 10.58 32.25 -116.70
C GLY A 575 11.35 30.95 -116.89
N ASP A 576 12.59 30.89 -116.38
CA ASP A 576 13.49 29.75 -116.56
C ASP A 576 13.29 28.61 -115.58
N LEU A 577 12.68 28.95 -114.41
CA LEU A 577 12.46 27.98 -113.35
C LEU A 577 10.96 27.70 -113.12
N GLY A 578 10.67 26.47 -112.90
CA GLY A 578 9.33 26.00 -112.49
C GLY A 578 9.03 26.30 -111.05
N THR A 579 8.03 25.66 -110.51
CA THR A 579 7.60 25.78 -109.09
C THR A 579 8.62 25.06 -108.23
N LEU A 580 9.05 25.72 -107.14
CA LEU A 580 9.82 25.05 -106.12
C LEU A 580 8.85 24.13 -105.33
N GLU A 581 9.19 22.86 -105.23
CA GLU A 581 8.40 21.85 -104.51
C GLU A 581 9.27 21.12 -103.51
N TYR A 582 8.63 20.64 -102.43
CA TYR A 582 9.26 19.84 -101.35
C TYR A 582 8.51 18.52 -101.15
N ASN A 583 9.19 17.55 -100.55
CA ASN A 583 8.61 16.25 -100.21
C ASN A 583 9.18 15.73 -98.90
N THR A 584 8.32 15.67 -97.85
CA THR A 584 8.64 15.12 -96.53
C THR A 584 8.13 13.68 -96.38
N GLY A 585 7.99 12.93 -97.47
CA GLY A 585 7.54 11.53 -97.48
C GLY A 585 6.12 11.29 -97.99
N SER A 586 5.30 12.32 -98.15
CA SER A 586 3.92 12.25 -98.61
C SER A 586 3.72 12.61 -100.11
N GLY A 587 4.76 12.84 -100.84
CA GLY A 587 4.77 13.28 -102.23
C GLY A 587 5.15 14.76 -102.37
N TRP A 588 5.49 15.19 -103.68
CA TRP A 588 5.91 16.55 -103.95
C TRP A 588 4.75 17.54 -103.87
N VAL A 589 4.99 18.62 -103.16
CA VAL A 589 4.00 19.69 -102.89
C VAL A 589 4.70 21.03 -103.12
N ALA A 590 4.00 22.02 -103.72
CA ALA A 590 4.58 23.34 -103.92
C ALA A 590 4.93 24.00 -102.60
N VAL A 591 6.15 24.60 -102.48
CA VAL A 591 6.52 25.36 -101.28
C VAL A 591 5.57 26.51 -101.13
N PRO A 592 5.00 26.73 -99.89
CA PRO A 592 4.06 27.81 -99.60
C PRO A 592 4.62 29.19 -99.95
N VAL A 593 3.75 30.19 -100.21
CA VAL A 593 4.14 31.55 -100.64
C VAL A 593 5.06 32.25 -99.60
N ASN A 594 4.95 31.88 -98.32
CA ASN A 594 5.78 32.38 -97.21
C ASN A 594 7.13 31.64 -97.11
N GLY A 595 7.36 30.63 -97.93
CA GLY A 595 8.59 29.83 -97.96
C GLY A 595 8.72 28.84 -96.80
N VAL A 596 7.78 28.80 -95.86
CA VAL A 596 7.86 27.96 -94.62
C VAL A 596 7.29 26.57 -94.91
N VAL A 597 8.10 25.56 -94.61
CA VAL A 597 7.81 24.15 -94.77
C VAL A 597 7.92 23.50 -93.42
N SER A 598 6.87 22.75 -92.99
CA SER A 598 6.90 21.97 -91.78
C SER A 598 7.49 20.58 -92.07
N VAL A 599 8.59 20.26 -91.38
CA VAL A 599 9.23 18.94 -91.36
C VAL A 599 8.54 18.15 -90.21
N PRO A 600 7.93 17.00 -90.48
CA PRO A 600 7.28 16.19 -89.45
C PRO A 600 8.29 15.72 -88.41
N ALA A 601 7.74 15.50 -87.17
CA ALA A 601 8.45 14.89 -86.09
C ALA A 601 8.99 13.50 -86.40
#